data_8de966f85435d302100379740d358116
#
_entry.id   8de966f85435d302100379740d358116
#
_cell.length_a   1.000
_cell.length_b   1.000
_cell.length_c   1.000
_cell.angle_alpha   90.00
_cell.angle_beta   90.00
_cell.angle_gamma   90.00
#
_symmetry.space_group_name_H-M   'P 1'
#
loop_
_entity.id
_entity.type
_entity.pdbx_description
1 polymer ?
#
loop_
_entity_poly.entity_id
_entity_poly.type
_entity_poly.pdbx_seq_one_letter_code
_entity_poly.pdbx_strand_id
1 'polypeptide(L)'
;MLGGMEAWNSFRTDARTGLTAEVITYPGGHGDEIHAWFARPTGDAPAPAIVVAHHLPGWDEFYREFCERLARHGYSVLCPDLYCRFGHGTPDDVAAAARAQGGAHDDVVVSDLAAALSWLKALPTSNGKAGIIGTCSGGRHALLTASQTPGFDAVADLWGGGVVMAPEDLSPARPVAPIDLTAGLSAPLLGLFGNDDSHPSPAQVDQHE
;
A
#
# COMPACT_ATOMS: atom_id res chain seq x y z
N MET A 1 -19.09 -22.66 26.13
CA MET A 1 -18.18 -22.82 25.02
C MET A 1 -18.71 -22.11 23.77
N LEU A 2 -18.83 -20.77 23.82
CA LEU A 2 -19.24 -19.93 22.68
C LEU A 2 -18.20 -18.83 22.34
N GLY A 3 -17.13 -18.73 23.12
CA GLY A 3 -16.13 -17.65 22.92
C GLY A 3 -15.21 -17.77 21.69
N GLY A 4 -15.10 -18.97 21.10
CA GLY A 4 -14.22 -19.16 19.93
C GLY A 4 -14.82 -18.70 18.59
N MET A 5 -16.15 -18.71 18.47
CA MET A 5 -16.84 -18.30 17.26
C MET A 5 -16.97 -16.78 17.14
N GLU A 6 -17.08 -16.06 18.25
CA GLU A 6 -17.15 -14.59 18.24
C GLU A 6 -15.82 -13.96 17.84
N ALA A 7 -14.69 -14.51 18.34
CA ALA A 7 -13.36 -14.02 17.94
C ALA A 7 -13.10 -14.22 16.44
N TRP A 8 -13.48 -15.37 15.88
CA TRP A 8 -13.37 -15.64 14.46
C TRP A 8 -14.26 -14.71 13.61
N ASN A 9 -15.51 -14.47 14.07
CA ASN A 9 -16.43 -13.58 13.39
C ASN A 9 -16.01 -12.10 13.44
N SER A 10 -15.20 -11.69 14.42
CA SER A 10 -14.69 -10.31 14.48
C SER A 10 -13.73 -9.97 13.34
N PHE A 11 -13.20 -10.97 12.64
CA PHE A 11 -12.33 -10.79 11.47
C PHE A 11 -13.06 -10.93 10.12
N ARG A 12 -14.38 -11.18 10.13
CA ARG A 12 -15.17 -11.23 8.89
C ARG A 12 -15.39 -9.83 8.35
N THR A 13 -15.25 -9.69 7.04
CA THR A 13 -15.36 -8.41 6.31
C THR A 13 -16.67 -8.25 5.56
N ASP A 14 -17.47 -9.31 5.48
CA ASP A 14 -18.82 -9.28 4.89
C ASP A 14 -19.83 -8.47 5.72
N ALA A 15 -19.59 -8.27 7.03
CA ALA A 15 -20.39 -7.41 7.87
C ALA A 15 -19.73 -6.04 8.05
N ARG A 16 -20.23 -5.01 7.41
CA ARG A 16 -19.72 -3.62 7.48
C ARG A 16 -20.29 -2.82 8.66
N THR A 17 -20.75 -3.49 9.69
CA THR A 17 -21.24 -2.81 10.91
C THR A 17 -20.10 -2.00 11.55
N GLY A 18 -20.30 -0.70 11.73
CA GLY A 18 -19.33 0.20 12.37
C GLY A 18 -18.23 0.70 11.43
N LEU A 19 -18.30 0.41 10.14
CA LEU A 19 -17.40 1.00 9.14
C LEU A 19 -18.13 1.41 7.85
N THR A 20 -17.52 2.30 7.08
CA THR A 20 -17.88 2.61 5.71
C THR A 20 -16.74 2.19 4.80
N ALA A 21 -17.09 1.66 3.61
CA ALA A 21 -16.11 1.31 2.58
C ALA A 21 -16.70 1.57 1.20
N GLU A 22 -15.99 2.32 0.37
CA GLU A 22 -16.46 2.77 -0.93
C GLU A 22 -15.30 3.04 -1.89
N VAL A 23 -15.59 3.04 -3.18
CA VAL A 23 -14.68 3.58 -4.18
C VAL A 23 -14.81 5.09 -4.19
N ILE A 24 -13.68 5.77 -4.06
CA ILE A 24 -13.59 7.21 -4.23
C ILE A 24 -12.63 7.55 -5.36
N THR A 25 -12.57 8.82 -5.72
CA THR A 25 -11.51 9.37 -6.56
C THR A 25 -10.80 10.50 -5.83
N TYR A 26 -9.52 10.66 -6.11
CA TYR A 26 -8.71 11.77 -5.61
C TYR A 26 -7.69 12.20 -6.68
N PRO A 27 -7.19 13.45 -6.65
CA PRO A 27 -6.18 13.90 -7.59
C PRO A 27 -4.85 13.21 -7.27
N GLY A 28 -4.31 12.47 -8.24
CA GLY A 28 -2.97 11.89 -8.19
C GLY A 28 -1.88 12.96 -8.28
N GLY A 29 -0.64 12.57 -8.05
CA GLY A 29 0.48 13.51 -8.05
C GLY A 29 0.78 14.14 -9.41
N HIS A 30 0.36 13.54 -10.49
CA HIS A 30 0.46 14.06 -11.86
C HIS A 30 -0.80 14.79 -12.34
N GLY A 31 -1.80 14.98 -11.45
CA GLY A 31 -3.01 15.73 -11.72
C GLY A 31 -4.15 14.94 -12.38
N ASP A 32 -3.95 13.68 -12.64
CA ASP A 32 -5.00 12.76 -13.09
C ASP A 32 -5.84 12.26 -11.91
N GLU A 33 -7.02 11.77 -12.22
CA GLU A 33 -7.94 11.23 -11.23
C GLU A 33 -7.60 9.77 -10.95
N ILE A 34 -7.33 9.46 -9.68
CA ILE A 34 -7.00 8.11 -9.21
C ILE A 34 -8.21 7.52 -8.49
N HIS A 35 -8.63 6.34 -8.90
CA HIS A 35 -9.60 5.56 -8.16
C HIS A 35 -8.93 4.91 -6.95
N ALA A 36 -9.63 4.86 -5.81
CA ALA A 36 -9.12 4.23 -4.62
C ALA A 36 -10.23 3.56 -3.80
N TRP A 37 -9.91 2.48 -3.12
CA TRP A 37 -10.77 1.92 -2.08
C TRP A 37 -10.51 2.66 -0.77
N PHE A 38 -11.54 3.32 -0.27
CA PHE A 38 -11.50 4.04 0.99
C PHE A 38 -12.38 3.35 2.03
N ALA A 39 -11.77 2.94 3.13
CA ALA A 39 -12.45 2.32 4.26
C ALA A 39 -12.11 3.05 5.56
N ARG A 40 -13.11 3.29 6.42
CA ARG A 40 -12.93 3.96 7.70
C ARG A 40 -13.98 3.55 8.73
N PRO A 41 -13.72 3.74 10.03
CA PRO A 41 -14.76 3.65 11.05
C PRO A 41 -15.91 4.63 10.78
N THR A 42 -17.12 4.27 11.17
CA THR A 42 -18.25 5.21 11.16
C THR A 42 -18.09 6.27 12.26
N GLY A 43 -18.64 7.47 12.02
CA GLY A 43 -18.58 8.60 12.97
C GLY A 43 -17.40 9.53 12.70
N ASP A 44 -17.23 10.50 13.60
CA ASP A 44 -16.33 11.65 13.41
C ASP A 44 -15.15 11.64 14.39
N ALA A 45 -14.92 10.53 15.09
CA ALA A 45 -13.76 10.41 15.98
C ALA A 45 -12.45 10.50 15.18
N PRO A 46 -11.45 11.27 15.67
CA PRO A 46 -10.16 11.34 15.01
C PRO A 46 -9.49 9.98 14.90
N ALA A 47 -9.07 9.61 13.70
CA ALA A 47 -8.46 8.34 13.38
C ALA A 47 -7.08 8.51 12.71
N PRO A 48 -6.10 7.63 12.98
CA PRO A 48 -4.88 7.56 12.20
C PRO A 48 -5.17 7.00 10.80
N ALA A 49 -4.32 7.37 9.85
CA ALA A 49 -4.46 6.97 8.46
C ALA A 49 -3.51 5.85 8.08
N ILE A 50 -3.90 5.04 7.09
CA ILE A 50 -3.01 4.07 6.43
C ILE A 50 -3.18 4.20 4.91
N VAL A 51 -2.06 4.42 4.22
CA VAL A 51 -1.96 4.23 2.77
C VAL A 51 -1.60 2.77 2.52
N VAL A 52 -2.33 2.11 1.62
CA VAL A 52 -2.07 0.72 1.25
C VAL A 52 -1.58 0.66 -0.19
N ALA A 53 -0.39 0.10 -0.41
CA ALA A 53 0.15 -0.16 -1.73
C ALA A 53 -0.16 -1.61 -2.14
N HIS A 54 -0.88 -1.78 -3.26
CA HIS A 54 -1.29 -3.10 -3.72
C HIS A 54 -0.15 -3.88 -4.40
N HIS A 55 -0.33 -5.20 -4.51
CA HIS A 55 0.60 -6.13 -5.09
C HIS A 55 0.54 -6.18 -6.64
N LEU A 56 1.41 -7.00 -7.24
CA LEU A 56 1.49 -7.14 -8.70
C LEU A 56 0.18 -7.59 -9.38
N PRO A 57 -0.64 -8.49 -8.81
CA PRO A 57 -1.96 -8.83 -9.38
C PRO A 57 -2.93 -7.65 -9.49
N GLY A 58 -2.64 -6.52 -8.87
CA GLY A 58 -3.40 -5.30 -9.02
C GLY A 58 -4.34 -5.00 -7.85
N TRP A 59 -5.30 -4.14 -8.12
CA TRP A 59 -6.27 -3.63 -7.15
C TRP A 59 -7.49 -4.57 -7.05
N ASP A 60 -7.29 -5.70 -6.38
CA ASP A 60 -8.22 -6.82 -6.29
C ASP A 60 -9.07 -6.82 -5.01
N GLU A 61 -9.90 -7.85 -4.86
CA GLU A 61 -10.79 -8.02 -3.69
C GLU A 61 -10.00 -8.21 -2.38
N PHE A 62 -8.80 -8.82 -2.45
CA PHE A 62 -7.94 -8.96 -1.27
C PHE A 62 -7.65 -7.60 -0.63
N TYR A 63 -7.31 -6.58 -1.44
CA TYR A 63 -7.00 -5.26 -0.90
C TYR A 63 -8.22 -4.52 -0.38
N ARG A 64 -9.39 -4.73 -0.96
CA ARG A 64 -10.63 -4.17 -0.42
C ARG A 64 -10.91 -4.75 0.96
N GLU A 65 -10.81 -6.06 1.09
CA GLU A 65 -10.97 -6.75 2.37
C GLU A 65 -9.89 -6.34 3.37
N PHE A 66 -8.65 -6.23 2.96
CA PHE A 66 -7.53 -5.81 3.80
C PHE A 66 -7.74 -4.40 4.37
N CYS A 67 -8.18 -3.44 3.54
CA CYS A 67 -8.54 -2.10 3.99
C CYS A 67 -9.69 -2.11 5.00
N GLU A 68 -10.74 -2.91 4.76
CA GLU A 68 -11.86 -3.03 5.69
C GLU A 68 -11.43 -3.64 7.03
N ARG A 69 -10.51 -4.59 7.03
CA ARG A 69 -9.91 -5.15 8.26
C ARG A 69 -9.15 -4.09 9.05
N LEU A 70 -8.32 -3.31 8.39
CA LEU A 70 -7.60 -2.19 9.03
C LEU A 70 -8.57 -1.13 9.57
N ALA A 71 -9.64 -0.82 8.83
CA ALA A 71 -10.67 0.12 9.28
C ALA A 71 -11.39 -0.36 10.55
N ARG A 72 -11.59 -1.67 10.73
CA ARG A 72 -12.12 -2.26 11.97
C ARG A 72 -11.20 -2.04 13.17
N HIS A 73 -9.90 -1.89 12.92
CA HIS A 73 -8.92 -1.57 13.96
C HIS A 73 -8.78 -0.06 14.21
N GLY A 74 -9.66 0.75 13.63
CA GLY A 74 -9.76 2.19 13.92
C GLY A 74 -8.98 3.09 12.97
N TYR A 75 -8.53 2.59 11.82
CA TYR A 75 -7.79 3.38 10.84
C TYR A 75 -8.69 3.93 9.72
N SER A 76 -8.35 5.11 9.20
CA SER A 76 -8.83 5.58 7.90
C SER A 76 -7.87 5.09 6.83
N VAL A 77 -8.35 4.25 5.91
CA VAL A 77 -7.49 3.45 5.02
C VAL A 77 -7.79 3.76 3.57
N LEU A 78 -6.76 4.04 2.78
CA LEU A 78 -6.87 4.31 1.35
C LEU A 78 -5.93 3.40 0.58
N CYS A 79 -6.49 2.61 -0.35
CA CYS A 79 -5.76 1.81 -1.31
C CYS A 79 -5.99 2.34 -2.72
N PRO A 80 -5.04 3.10 -3.29
CA PRO A 80 -5.13 3.56 -4.67
C PRO A 80 -5.02 2.42 -5.69
N ASP A 81 -5.70 2.56 -6.81
CA ASP A 81 -5.45 1.75 -8.01
C ASP A 81 -4.23 2.31 -8.76
N LEU A 82 -3.05 1.77 -8.44
CA LEU A 82 -1.78 2.15 -9.07
C LEU A 82 -1.70 1.79 -10.56
N TYR A 83 -2.68 1.03 -11.05
CA TYR A 83 -2.75 0.58 -12.44
C TYR A 83 -3.87 1.25 -13.24
N CYS A 84 -4.53 2.26 -12.70
CA CYS A 84 -5.64 2.97 -13.35
C CYS A 84 -5.33 3.50 -14.77
N ARG A 85 -4.04 3.70 -15.10
CA ARG A 85 -3.57 4.21 -16.41
C ARG A 85 -3.36 3.11 -17.45
N PHE A 86 -3.48 1.84 -17.08
CA PHE A 86 -3.22 0.70 -17.97
C PHE A 86 -4.47 0.13 -18.64
N GLY A 87 -5.62 0.78 -18.47
CA GLY A 87 -6.88 0.40 -19.11
C GLY A 87 -7.97 0.02 -18.12
N HIS A 88 -8.99 -0.67 -18.65
CA HIS A 88 -10.17 -1.09 -17.88
C HIS A 88 -10.36 -2.59 -18.04
N GLY A 89 -10.89 -3.24 -17.01
CA GLY A 89 -11.15 -4.67 -17.01
C GLY A 89 -11.19 -5.25 -15.61
N THR A 90 -11.03 -6.56 -15.52
CA THR A 90 -10.78 -7.20 -14.23
C THR A 90 -9.40 -6.80 -13.69
N PRO A 91 -9.15 -6.91 -12.37
CA PRO A 91 -7.82 -6.64 -11.83
C PRO A 91 -6.71 -7.41 -12.57
N ASP A 92 -6.94 -8.68 -12.90
CA ASP A 92 -5.98 -9.50 -13.64
C ASP A 92 -5.70 -8.99 -15.05
N ASP A 93 -6.73 -8.52 -15.78
CA ASP A 93 -6.57 -7.96 -17.13
C ASP A 93 -5.72 -6.68 -17.08
N VAL A 94 -6.05 -5.77 -16.15
CA VAL A 94 -5.32 -4.50 -15.99
C VAL A 94 -3.88 -4.76 -15.53
N ALA A 95 -3.67 -5.70 -14.60
CA ALA A 95 -2.33 -6.10 -14.16
C ALA A 95 -1.52 -6.74 -15.30
N ALA A 96 -2.16 -7.53 -16.17
CA ALA A 96 -1.51 -8.09 -17.35
C ALA A 96 -1.11 -7.00 -18.35
N ALA A 97 -1.98 -6.01 -18.57
CA ALA A 97 -1.68 -4.85 -19.42
C ALA A 97 -0.54 -4.00 -18.84
N ALA A 98 -0.51 -3.78 -17.53
CA ALA A 98 0.58 -3.08 -16.86
C ALA A 98 1.92 -3.82 -17.05
N ARG A 99 1.96 -5.14 -16.84
CA ARG A 99 3.16 -5.96 -17.07
C ARG A 99 3.64 -5.91 -18.51
N ALA A 100 2.71 -6.00 -19.47
CA ALA A 100 3.04 -5.94 -20.91
C ALA A 100 3.67 -4.58 -21.33
N GLN A 101 3.40 -3.51 -20.56
CA GLN A 101 3.95 -2.17 -20.78
C GLN A 101 5.17 -1.85 -19.89
N GLY A 102 5.76 -2.86 -19.22
CA GLY A 102 6.95 -2.70 -18.37
C GLY A 102 6.66 -2.37 -16.91
N GLY A 103 5.39 -2.34 -16.51
CA GLY A 103 4.96 -2.05 -15.14
C GLY A 103 4.72 -0.55 -14.88
N ALA A 104 4.20 -0.24 -13.71
CA ALA A 104 4.08 1.13 -13.26
C ALA A 104 5.48 1.72 -12.96
N HIS A 105 5.71 2.96 -13.36
CA HIS A 105 6.96 3.67 -13.10
C HIS A 105 7.03 4.08 -11.62
N ASP A 106 8.21 3.96 -11.03
CA ASP A 106 8.44 4.25 -9.61
C ASP A 106 8.07 5.70 -9.23
N ASP A 107 8.40 6.67 -10.08
CA ASP A 107 8.06 8.08 -9.85
C ASP A 107 6.55 8.33 -9.83
N VAL A 108 5.80 7.65 -10.70
CA VAL A 108 4.32 7.72 -10.75
C VAL A 108 3.74 7.09 -9.50
N VAL A 109 4.21 5.89 -9.12
CA VAL A 109 3.73 5.19 -7.92
C VAL A 109 3.99 6.01 -6.65
N VAL A 110 5.21 6.54 -6.50
CA VAL A 110 5.57 7.40 -5.36
C VAL A 110 4.69 8.64 -5.30
N SER A 111 4.47 9.29 -6.45
CA SER A 111 3.64 10.48 -6.55
C SER A 111 2.19 10.23 -6.17
N ASP A 112 1.60 9.11 -6.62
CA ASP A 112 0.22 8.76 -6.31
C ASP A 112 0.03 8.37 -4.83
N LEU A 113 0.99 7.62 -4.25
CA LEU A 113 0.94 7.25 -2.84
C LEU A 113 1.20 8.46 -1.91
N ALA A 114 2.04 9.41 -2.33
CA ALA A 114 2.24 10.67 -1.63
C ALA A 114 0.98 11.56 -1.68
N ALA A 115 0.28 11.58 -2.81
CA ALA A 115 -1.00 12.26 -2.94
C ALA A 115 -2.08 11.60 -2.05
N ALA A 116 -2.11 10.27 -1.97
CA ALA A 116 -2.97 9.53 -1.06
C ALA A 116 -2.73 9.88 0.41
N LEU A 117 -1.46 9.99 0.83
CA LEU A 117 -1.10 10.48 2.17
C LEU A 117 -1.66 11.88 2.44
N SER A 118 -1.46 12.78 1.49
CA SER A 118 -1.92 14.17 1.59
C SER A 118 -3.45 14.23 1.70
N TRP A 119 -4.16 13.45 0.89
CA TRP A 119 -5.61 13.36 0.92
C TRP A 119 -6.13 12.83 2.26
N LEU A 120 -5.54 11.76 2.79
CA LEU A 120 -5.92 11.19 4.09
C LEU A 120 -5.66 12.16 5.25
N LYS A 121 -4.54 12.87 5.22
CA LYS A 121 -4.22 13.88 6.26
C LYS A 121 -5.13 15.09 6.22
N ALA A 122 -5.72 15.41 5.08
CA ALA A 122 -6.67 16.51 4.91
C ALA A 122 -8.11 16.17 5.38
N LEU A 123 -8.40 14.92 5.70
CA LEU A 123 -9.72 14.52 6.20
C LEU A 123 -10.05 15.25 7.52
N PRO A 124 -11.28 15.73 7.70
CA PRO A 124 -11.70 16.32 8.97
C PRO A 124 -11.53 15.40 10.18
N THR A 125 -11.59 14.08 9.94
CA THR A 125 -11.40 13.04 10.96
C THR A 125 -9.95 12.57 11.08
N SER A 126 -8.99 13.21 10.42
CA SER A 126 -7.58 12.88 10.58
C SER A 126 -7.06 13.31 11.95
N ASN A 127 -6.31 12.43 12.63
CA ASN A 127 -5.55 12.80 13.82
C ASN A 127 -4.10 13.25 13.50
N GLY A 128 -3.77 13.39 12.20
CA GLY A 128 -2.46 13.81 11.71
C GLY A 128 -1.43 12.68 11.59
N LYS A 129 -1.71 11.48 12.13
CA LYS A 129 -0.81 10.31 12.05
C LYS A 129 -1.14 9.46 10.84
N ALA A 130 -0.10 8.98 10.14
CA ALA A 130 -0.27 8.15 8.97
C ALA A 130 0.85 7.12 8.83
N GLY A 131 0.48 5.90 8.45
CA GLY A 131 1.40 4.85 8.04
C GLY A 131 1.22 4.48 6.58
N ILE A 132 2.16 3.71 6.06
CA ILE A 132 2.07 3.05 4.76
C ILE A 132 2.39 1.57 4.90
N ILE A 133 1.63 0.73 4.22
CA ILE A 133 1.81 -0.73 4.22
C ILE A 133 1.61 -1.27 2.81
N GLY A 134 2.36 -2.29 2.46
CA GLY A 134 2.16 -3.02 1.22
C GLY A 134 2.67 -4.45 1.31
N THR A 135 2.24 -5.28 0.38
CA THR A 135 2.67 -6.67 0.27
C THR A 135 3.29 -6.93 -1.10
N CYS A 136 4.28 -7.81 -1.19
CA CYS A 136 4.95 -8.14 -2.45
C CYS A 136 5.49 -6.87 -3.13
N SER A 137 5.16 -6.59 -4.39
CA SER A 137 5.53 -5.34 -5.05
C SER A 137 5.02 -4.08 -4.30
N GLY A 138 3.89 -4.20 -3.60
CA GLY A 138 3.39 -3.12 -2.73
C GLY A 138 4.28 -2.88 -1.51
N GLY A 139 4.92 -3.90 -0.94
CA GLY A 139 5.91 -3.74 0.13
C GLY A 139 7.11 -2.90 -0.34
N ARG A 140 7.66 -3.24 -1.52
CA ARG A 140 8.67 -2.43 -2.19
C ARG A 140 8.22 -0.98 -2.40
N HIS A 141 6.98 -0.79 -2.89
CA HIS A 141 6.44 0.55 -3.14
C HIS A 141 6.23 1.34 -1.84
N ALA A 142 5.82 0.68 -0.76
CA ALA A 142 5.67 1.32 0.55
C ALA A 142 7.01 1.86 1.07
N LEU A 143 8.06 1.03 1.03
CA LEU A 143 9.41 1.47 1.41
C LEU A 143 9.93 2.58 0.50
N LEU A 144 9.85 2.39 -0.82
CA LEU A 144 10.29 3.37 -1.81
C LEU A 144 9.62 4.74 -1.59
N THR A 145 8.30 4.73 -1.40
CA THR A 145 7.52 5.96 -1.18
C THR A 145 7.93 6.63 0.12
N ALA A 146 8.00 5.89 1.23
CA ALA A 146 8.36 6.46 2.52
C ALA A 146 9.80 6.99 2.57
N SER A 147 10.71 6.42 1.78
CA SER A 147 12.10 6.89 1.66
C SER A 147 12.20 8.21 0.89
N GLN A 148 11.21 8.55 0.07
CA GLN A 148 11.21 9.76 -0.76
C GLN A 148 10.16 10.80 -0.33
N THR A 149 9.20 10.40 0.50
CA THR A 149 8.07 11.24 0.90
C THR A 149 8.05 11.38 2.42
N PRO A 150 8.32 12.57 2.96
CA PRO A 150 8.21 12.80 4.40
C PRO A 150 6.74 12.78 4.85
N GLY A 151 6.54 12.47 6.12
CA GLY A 151 5.23 12.58 6.75
C GLY A 151 4.54 11.26 7.05
N PHE A 152 5.12 10.13 6.73
CA PHE A 152 4.72 8.84 7.32
C PHE A 152 5.28 8.71 8.73
N ASP A 153 4.48 8.16 9.64
CA ASP A 153 4.85 7.89 11.04
C ASP A 153 5.28 6.42 11.24
N ALA A 154 4.94 5.54 10.30
CA ALA A 154 5.33 4.13 10.30
C ALA A 154 5.25 3.55 8.89
N VAL A 155 6.10 2.55 8.62
CA VAL A 155 6.16 1.83 7.34
C VAL A 155 6.11 0.34 7.62
N ALA A 156 5.36 -0.42 6.82
CA ALA A 156 5.38 -1.86 6.86
C ALA A 156 5.61 -2.43 5.46
N ASP A 157 6.70 -3.16 5.31
CA ASP A 157 7.04 -3.94 4.12
C ASP A 157 6.81 -5.43 4.40
N LEU A 158 5.79 -5.98 3.73
CA LEU A 158 5.44 -7.38 3.85
C LEU A 158 5.93 -8.11 2.60
N TRP A 159 7.05 -8.84 2.75
CA TRP A 159 7.74 -9.60 1.69
C TRP A 159 7.93 -8.80 0.37
N GLY A 160 8.35 -7.54 0.48
CA GLY A 160 8.63 -6.70 -0.68
C GLY A 160 9.86 -7.17 -1.45
N GLY A 161 9.65 -7.70 -2.64
CA GLY A 161 10.75 -8.07 -3.53
C GLY A 161 11.26 -6.88 -4.35
N GLY A 162 12.55 -6.91 -4.71
CA GLY A 162 13.18 -5.84 -5.52
C GLY A 162 13.48 -4.56 -4.73
N VAL A 163 13.67 -4.67 -3.42
CA VAL A 163 14.26 -3.61 -2.57
C VAL A 163 15.75 -3.54 -2.83
N VAL A 164 16.43 -4.69 -2.82
CA VAL A 164 17.81 -4.85 -3.26
C VAL A 164 17.79 -5.26 -4.73
N MET A 165 18.43 -4.49 -5.60
CA MET A 165 18.47 -4.74 -7.04
C MET A 165 19.90 -4.68 -7.55
N ALA A 166 20.26 -5.59 -8.44
CA ALA A 166 21.52 -5.49 -9.16
C ALA A 166 21.41 -4.41 -10.27
N PRO A 167 22.53 -3.82 -10.72
CA PRO A 167 22.51 -2.80 -11.78
C PRO A 167 21.81 -3.25 -13.06
N GLU A 168 21.90 -4.52 -13.42
CA GLU A 168 21.25 -5.14 -14.59
C GLU A 168 19.73 -5.28 -14.47
N ASP A 169 19.19 -5.24 -13.24
CA ASP A 169 17.74 -5.30 -12.97
C ASP A 169 17.08 -3.91 -12.99
N LEU A 170 17.88 -2.86 -13.05
CA LEU A 170 17.37 -1.49 -13.17
C LEU A 170 16.77 -1.26 -14.56
N SER A 171 15.77 -0.41 -14.62
CA SER A 171 15.07 -0.09 -15.87
C SER A 171 14.58 1.37 -15.84
N PRO A 172 14.12 1.93 -17.00
CA PRO A 172 13.51 3.25 -17.00
C PRO A 172 12.32 3.40 -16.06
N ALA A 173 11.57 2.30 -15.81
CA ALA A 173 10.47 2.29 -14.84
C ALA A 173 10.95 2.15 -13.39
N ARG A 174 12.13 1.60 -13.17
CA ARG A 174 12.75 1.36 -11.86
C ARG A 174 14.21 1.77 -11.89
N PRO A 175 14.51 3.07 -11.89
CA PRO A 175 15.86 3.58 -12.17
C PRO A 175 16.83 3.44 -10.99
N VAL A 176 16.31 3.23 -9.76
CA VAL A 176 17.10 3.14 -8.53
C VAL A 176 16.58 2.01 -7.66
N ALA A 177 17.48 1.25 -7.02
CA ALA A 177 17.09 0.27 -6.02
C ALA A 177 16.58 0.99 -4.75
N PRO A 178 15.42 0.62 -4.19
CA PRO A 178 14.90 1.26 -2.98
C PRO A 178 15.87 1.28 -1.81
N ILE A 179 16.72 0.27 -1.68
CA ILE A 179 17.75 0.19 -0.61
C ILE A 179 18.68 1.41 -0.63
N ASP A 180 18.99 1.96 -1.80
CA ASP A 180 19.88 3.11 -1.95
C ASP A 180 19.24 4.43 -1.51
N LEU A 181 17.93 4.42 -1.28
CA LEU A 181 17.14 5.60 -0.89
C LEU A 181 16.76 5.58 0.61
N THR A 182 17.06 4.52 1.34
CA THR A 182 16.66 4.33 2.74
C THR A 182 17.23 5.38 3.70
N ALA A 183 18.30 6.08 3.33
CA ALA A 183 18.79 7.24 4.08
C ALA A 183 17.74 8.38 4.20
N GLY A 184 16.76 8.44 3.31
CA GLY A 184 15.62 9.36 3.37
C GLY A 184 14.46 8.89 4.26
N LEU A 185 14.50 7.65 4.74
CA LEU A 185 13.45 7.09 5.58
C LEU A 185 13.50 7.72 6.98
N SER A 186 12.42 8.43 7.33
CA SER A 186 12.31 9.13 8.61
C SER A 186 11.38 8.43 9.62
N ALA A 187 10.75 7.33 9.22
CA ALA A 187 9.80 6.57 10.02
C ALA A 187 10.36 5.17 10.35
N PRO A 188 9.96 4.56 11.49
CA PRO A 188 10.29 3.18 11.77
C PRO A 188 9.70 2.25 10.70
N LEU A 189 10.49 1.24 10.31
CA LEU A 189 10.13 0.22 9.34
C LEU A 189 9.91 -1.12 10.04
N LEU A 190 8.78 -1.75 9.77
CA LEU A 190 8.54 -3.16 10.06
C LEU A 190 8.67 -3.96 8.76
N GLY A 191 9.64 -4.86 8.71
CA GLY A 191 9.78 -5.86 7.65
C GLY A 191 9.26 -7.23 8.11
N LEU A 192 8.46 -7.90 7.28
CA LEU A 192 8.03 -9.28 7.49
C LEU A 192 8.35 -10.10 6.25
N PHE A 193 9.26 -11.05 6.38
CA PHE A 193 9.78 -11.85 5.27
C PHE A 193 9.78 -13.34 5.59
N GLY A 194 9.68 -14.18 4.58
CA GLY A 194 9.76 -15.63 4.72
C GLY A 194 11.21 -16.12 4.70
N ASN A 195 11.56 -17.04 5.60
CA ASN A 195 12.91 -17.61 5.65
C ASN A 195 13.25 -18.52 4.45
N ASP A 196 12.23 -19.01 3.77
CA ASP A 196 12.36 -19.90 2.61
C ASP A 196 11.99 -19.19 1.29
N ASP A 197 11.82 -17.86 1.33
CA ASP A 197 11.52 -17.08 0.13
C ASP A 197 12.76 -16.95 -0.74
N SER A 198 12.55 -16.96 -2.03
CA SER A 198 13.61 -16.74 -3.04
C SER A 198 13.64 -15.28 -3.52
N HIS A 199 12.59 -14.50 -3.24
CA HIS A 199 12.47 -13.11 -3.71
C HIS A 199 11.53 -12.26 -2.83
N PRO A 200 12.08 -11.55 -1.81
CA PRO A 200 13.49 -11.42 -1.47
C PRO A 200 14.04 -12.67 -0.79
N SER A 201 15.26 -13.05 -1.14
CA SER A 201 15.99 -14.10 -0.43
C SER A 201 16.41 -13.62 0.97
N PRO A 202 16.66 -14.55 1.92
CA PRO A 202 17.19 -14.17 3.24
C PRO A 202 18.43 -13.28 3.15
N ALA A 203 19.35 -13.54 2.21
CA ALA A 203 20.53 -12.71 2.01
C ALA A 203 20.24 -11.29 1.52
N GLN A 204 19.12 -11.07 0.82
CA GLN A 204 18.66 -9.72 0.46
C GLN A 204 17.97 -9.04 1.65
N VAL A 205 17.27 -9.80 2.49
CA VAL A 205 16.67 -9.29 3.74
C VAL A 205 17.74 -8.84 4.71
N ASP A 206 18.84 -9.63 4.88
CA ASP A 206 20.00 -9.26 5.71
C ASP A 206 20.64 -7.92 5.27
N GLN A 207 20.57 -7.59 3.97
CA GLN A 207 21.05 -6.28 3.47
C GLN A 207 20.06 -5.15 3.74
N HIS A 208 18.79 -5.49 3.97
CA HIS A 208 17.73 -4.55 4.24
C HIS A 208 17.68 -4.10 5.71
N GLU A 209 18.22 -4.92 6.64
CA GLU A 209 18.36 -4.62 8.06
C GLU A 209 19.51 -3.62 8.33
#